data_2371659ca0a95e21f7b7ca945996275d
#
_entry.id   2371659ca0a95e21f7b7ca945996275d
#
_cell.length_a   1.000
_cell.length_b   1.000
_cell.length_c   1.000
_cell.angle_alpha   90.00
_cell.angle_beta   90.00
_cell.angle_gamma   90.00
#
_symmetry.space_group_name_H-M   'P 1'
#
loop_
_entity.id
_entity.type
_entity.pdbx_description
1 polymer ?
#
loop_
_entity_poly.entity_id
_entity_poly.type
_entity_poly.pdbx_seq_one_letter_code
_entity_poly.pdbx_strand_id
1 'polypeptide(L)'
;LIGLVGSEMCIRDSRKALRLMKQAEKFGRPIITFIDTPGAYPGKDAEERGQGEAIARNLMEMSGLTVPVIAVVTGEGSSGGALALGVANRILMLENAVYSVLSPEGFASILWKDSSRSGEACEIMKLTAQDLYKDGIVEEIIPEPVGGAQRAHGVLFGNLDEALRRQLRSLDRMNGRQLAEQRYQKFRQIGEMRKA
;
A
#
# COMPACT_ATOMS: atom_id res chain seq x y z
N LEU A 1 14.01 -8.82 -7.52
CA LEU A 1 12.89 -7.97 -7.97
C LEU A 1 12.52 -8.37 -9.39
N ILE A 2 11.48 -9.13 -9.55
CA ILE A 2 10.91 -9.43 -10.86
C ILE A 2 9.60 -8.63 -10.90
N GLY A 3 9.68 -7.46 -11.54
CA GLY A 3 8.49 -6.72 -11.94
C GLY A 3 7.84 -7.48 -13.10
N LEU A 4 6.67 -7.99 -12.87
CA LEU A 4 5.94 -8.76 -13.83
C LEU A 4 4.63 -8.03 -14.13
N VAL A 5 4.36 -7.70 -15.39
CA VAL A 5 3.18 -6.97 -15.86
C VAL A 5 2.16 -7.94 -16.46
N GLY A 6 0.92 -7.96 -15.97
CA GLY A 6 -0.18 -8.75 -16.51
C GLY A 6 -1.12 -9.32 -15.45
N SER A 7 -2.36 -9.63 -15.84
CA SER A 7 -3.44 -10.06 -14.95
C SER A 7 -3.15 -11.33 -14.14
N GLU A 8 -2.45 -12.28 -14.75
CA GLU A 8 -2.07 -13.53 -14.06
C GLU A 8 -1.09 -13.32 -12.93
N MET A 9 -0.39 -12.21 -12.97
CA MET A 9 0.69 -11.91 -12.08
C MET A 9 0.23 -11.37 -10.74
N CYS A 10 -0.80 -10.55 -10.71
CA CYS A 10 -1.39 -10.08 -9.46
C CYS A 10 -1.85 -11.25 -8.58
N ILE A 11 -2.43 -12.30 -9.17
CA ILE A 11 -2.88 -13.49 -8.42
C ILE A 11 -1.69 -14.30 -7.91
N ARG A 12 -0.71 -14.57 -8.76
CA ARG A 12 0.50 -15.33 -8.39
C ARG A 12 1.33 -14.56 -7.38
N ASP A 13 1.45 -13.25 -7.57
CA ASP A 13 2.20 -12.39 -6.67
C ASP A 13 1.53 -12.30 -5.31
N SER A 14 0.21 -12.14 -5.24
CA SER A 14 -0.52 -12.16 -3.98
C SER A 14 -0.36 -13.49 -3.24
N ARG A 15 -0.51 -14.62 -3.92
CA ARG A 15 -0.33 -15.95 -3.33
C ARG A 15 1.11 -16.21 -2.90
N LYS A 16 2.09 -15.77 -3.69
CA LYS A 16 3.51 -15.87 -3.36
C LYS A 16 3.86 -14.97 -2.19
N ALA A 17 3.39 -13.73 -2.19
CA ALA A 17 3.59 -12.77 -1.12
C ALA A 17 3.06 -13.33 0.20
N LEU A 18 1.83 -13.84 0.24
CA LEU A 18 1.26 -14.44 1.44
C LEU A 18 2.13 -15.59 1.99
N ARG A 19 2.58 -16.47 1.11
CA ARG A 19 3.46 -17.58 1.52
C ARG A 19 4.76 -17.07 2.15
N LEU A 20 5.37 -16.02 1.56
CA LEU A 20 6.59 -15.41 2.10
C LEU A 20 6.33 -14.68 3.42
N MET A 21 5.19 -13.99 3.55
CA MET A 21 4.78 -13.33 4.79
C MET A 21 4.61 -14.34 5.93
N LYS A 22 3.94 -15.47 5.69
CA LYS A 22 3.80 -16.55 6.67
C LYS A 22 5.14 -17.17 7.05
N GLN A 23 6.05 -17.29 6.09
CA GLN A 23 7.40 -17.76 6.38
C GLN A 23 8.20 -16.75 7.20
N ALA A 24 8.09 -15.45 6.89
CA ALA A 24 8.73 -14.39 7.67
C ALA A 24 8.19 -14.37 9.12
N GLU A 25 6.87 -14.47 9.30
CA GLU A 25 6.24 -14.58 10.61
C GLU A 25 6.79 -15.77 11.42
N LYS A 26 6.85 -16.95 10.79
CA LYS A 26 7.39 -18.17 11.43
C LYS A 26 8.82 -17.98 11.95
N PHE A 27 9.63 -17.19 11.26
CA PHE A 27 11.02 -16.94 11.64
C PHE A 27 11.21 -15.61 12.39
N GLY A 28 10.14 -14.94 12.81
CA GLY A 28 10.20 -13.67 13.54
C GLY A 28 10.85 -12.54 12.74
N ARG A 29 10.71 -12.53 11.40
CA ARG A 29 11.31 -11.53 10.53
C ARG A 29 10.31 -10.44 10.19
N PRO A 30 10.72 -9.16 10.20
CA PRO A 30 9.87 -8.07 9.72
C PRO A 30 9.56 -8.24 8.23
N ILE A 31 8.42 -7.73 7.83
CA ILE A 31 7.94 -7.75 6.45
C ILE A 31 7.94 -6.33 5.90
N ILE A 32 8.54 -6.15 4.72
CA ILE A 32 8.50 -4.90 3.97
C ILE A 32 7.87 -5.21 2.62
N THR A 33 6.78 -4.52 2.29
CA THR A 33 6.13 -4.61 0.98
C THR A 33 6.39 -3.33 0.18
N PHE A 34 6.69 -3.48 -1.10
CA PHE A 34 6.78 -2.38 -2.05
C PHE A 34 5.58 -2.43 -2.98
N ILE A 35 4.87 -1.32 -3.09
CA ILE A 35 3.61 -1.22 -3.82
C ILE A 35 3.81 -0.28 -5.01
N ASP A 36 3.68 -0.84 -6.22
CA ASP A 36 3.64 -0.13 -7.48
C ASP A 36 2.76 -0.94 -8.44
N THR A 37 1.47 -0.62 -8.45
CA THR A 37 0.46 -1.34 -9.22
C THR A 37 -0.75 -0.46 -9.54
N PRO A 38 -1.25 -0.50 -10.80
CA PRO A 38 -2.47 0.20 -11.18
C PRO A 38 -3.75 -0.44 -10.60
N GLY A 39 -3.62 -1.54 -9.86
CA GLY A 39 -4.74 -2.25 -9.23
C GLY A 39 -4.92 -3.67 -9.72
N ALA A 40 -5.99 -4.30 -9.25
CA ALA A 40 -6.38 -5.62 -9.71
C ALA A 40 -6.98 -5.53 -11.12
N TYR A 41 -6.57 -6.43 -12.01
CA TYR A 41 -7.08 -6.45 -13.39
C TYR A 41 -8.57 -6.85 -13.43
N PRO A 42 -9.46 -6.02 -14.02
CA PRO A 42 -10.90 -6.27 -14.03
C PRO A 42 -11.29 -7.15 -15.23
N GLY A 43 -10.72 -8.34 -15.34
CA GLY A 43 -10.96 -9.25 -16.44
C GLY A 43 -11.60 -10.55 -15.99
N LYS A 44 -12.45 -11.15 -16.84
CA LYS A 44 -13.14 -12.42 -16.58
C LYS A 44 -12.16 -13.52 -16.19
N ASP A 45 -11.06 -13.68 -16.90
CA ASP A 45 -10.04 -14.69 -16.63
C ASP A 45 -9.38 -14.52 -15.25
N ALA A 46 -9.22 -13.28 -14.79
CA ALA A 46 -8.68 -13.00 -13.47
C ALA A 46 -9.66 -13.39 -12.37
N GLU A 47 -10.94 -13.10 -12.56
CA GLU A 47 -12.03 -13.51 -11.65
C GLU A 47 -12.14 -15.04 -11.56
N GLU A 48 -12.18 -15.73 -12.71
CA GLU A 48 -12.27 -17.19 -12.78
C GLU A 48 -11.06 -17.89 -12.11
N ARG A 49 -9.88 -17.25 -12.10
CA ARG A 49 -8.67 -17.76 -11.45
C ARG A 49 -8.56 -17.39 -9.97
N GLY A 50 -9.56 -16.68 -9.42
CA GLY A 50 -9.65 -16.36 -7.99
C GLY A 50 -8.82 -15.17 -7.56
N GLN A 51 -8.73 -14.10 -8.37
CA GLN A 51 -8.03 -12.87 -8.01
C GLN A 51 -8.64 -12.22 -6.77
N GLY A 52 -9.97 -12.09 -6.72
CA GLY A 52 -10.67 -11.52 -5.57
C GLY A 52 -10.42 -12.32 -4.28
N GLU A 53 -10.42 -13.65 -4.36
CA GLU A 53 -10.09 -14.51 -3.21
C GLU A 53 -8.64 -14.30 -2.75
N ALA A 54 -7.68 -14.21 -3.67
CA ALA A 54 -6.28 -14.01 -3.32
C ALA A 54 -6.04 -12.68 -2.62
N ILE A 55 -6.71 -11.60 -3.06
CA ILE A 55 -6.67 -10.29 -2.41
C ILE A 55 -7.30 -10.36 -1.01
N ALA A 56 -8.53 -10.88 -0.92
CA ALA A 56 -9.27 -10.97 0.34
C ALA A 56 -8.50 -11.79 1.39
N ARG A 57 -7.88 -12.87 0.96
CA ARG A 57 -7.05 -13.72 1.83
C ARG A 57 -5.81 -12.98 2.33
N ASN A 58 -5.13 -12.22 1.47
CA ASN A 58 -4.00 -11.41 1.92
C ASN A 58 -4.43 -10.38 2.97
N LEU A 59 -5.54 -9.68 2.75
CA LEU A 59 -6.08 -8.72 3.72
C LEU A 59 -6.31 -9.36 5.09
N MET A 60 -7.00 -10.50 5.11
CA MET A 60 -7.31 -11.23 6.33
C MET A 60 -6.04 -11.70 7.04
N GLU A 61 -5.13 -12.34 6.33
CA GLU A 61 -3.92 -12.90 6.91
C GLU A 61 -2.93 -11.82 7.38
N MET A 62 -2.77 -10.73 6.60
CA MET A 62 -1.93 -9.61 6.99
C MET A 62 -2.44 -8.92 8.26
N SER A 63 -3.75 -8.83 8.45
CA SER A 63 -4.32 -8.20 9.64
C SER A 63 -3.87 -8.90 10.93
N GLY A 64 -3.69 -10.21 10.90
CA GLY A 64 -3.31 -11.04 12.04
C GLY A 64 -1.82 -11.28 12.25
N LEU A 65 -0.94 -10.83 11.34
CA LEU A 65 0.50 -11.06 11.46
C LEU A 65 1.09 -10.51 12.76
N THR A 66 1.93 -11.30 13.40
CA THR A 66 2.54 -11.01 14.69
C THR A 66 3.97 -10.45 14.61
N VAL A 67 4.40 -10.07 13.42
CA VAL A 67 5.67 -9.42 13.14
C VAL A 67 5.45 -8.00 12.61
N PRO A 68 6.46 -7.11 12.68
CA PRO A 68 6.36 -5.78 12.07
C PRO A 68 6.08 -5.87 10.57
N VAL A 69 5.12 -5.09 10.08
CA VAL A 69 4.80 -4.95 8.66
C VAL A 69 4.88 -3.49 8.26
N ILE A 70 5.69 -3.18 7.26
CA ILE A 70 5.82 -1.84 6.68
C ILE A 70 5.48 -1.94 5.19
N ALA A 71 4.55 -1.12 4.72
CA ALA A 71 4.24 -0.97 3.30
C ALA A 71 4.86 0.34 2.78
N VAL A 72 5.46 0.28 1.60
CA VAL A 72 6.04 1.45 0.92
C VAL A 72 5.40 1.58 -0.45
N VAL A 73 4.66 2.66 -0.67
CA VAL A 73 4.11 3.00 -2.00
C VAL A 73 5.20 3.73 -2.77
N THR A 74 5.66 3.13 -3.86
CA THR A 74 6.82 3.62 -4.62
C THR A 74 6.47 4.29 -5.94
N GLY A 75 5.23 4.15 -6.38
CA GLY A 75 4.72 4.73 -7.60
C GLY A 75 3.20 4.79 -7.54
N GLU A 76 2.52 3.97 -8.32
CA GLU A 76 1.07 3.87 -8.30
C GLU A 76 0.63 2.81 -7.27
N GLY A 77 -0.07 3.24 -6.23
CA GLY A 77 -0.73 2.36 -5.27
C GLY A 77 -2.24 2.36 -5.50
N SER A 78 -2.75 1.44 -6.30
CA SER A 78 -4.16 1.52 -6.69
C SER A 78 -4.97 0.28 -6.29
N SER A 79 -6.19 0.54 -5.82
CA SER A 79 -7.27 -0.41 -5.64
C SER A 79 -6.91 -1.66 -4.82
N GLY A 80 -7.55 -2.79 -5.13
CA GLY A 80 -7.35 -4.07 -4.45
C GLY A 80 -5.93 -4.62 -4.60
N GLY A 81 -5.23 -4.31 -5.68
CA GLY A 81 -3.83 -4.72 -5.88
C GLY A 81 -2.90 -4.10 -4.84
N ALA A 82 -3.04 -2.82 -4.58
CA ALA A 82 -2.28 -2.13 -3.55
C ALA A 82 -2.70 -2.57 -2.14
N LEU A 83 -4.00 -2.71 -1.92
CA LEU A 83 -4.55 -3.09 -0.61
C LEU A 83 -4.10 -4.51 -0.19
N ALA A 84 -3.97 -5.44 -1.14
CA ALA A 84 -3.49 -6.79 -0.90
C ALA A 84 -2.08 -6.87 -0.27
N LEU A 85 -1.31 -5.78 -0.32
CA LEU A 85 0.04 -5.65 0.24
C LEU A 85 0.15 -4.51 1.27
N GLY A 86 -0.94 -3.72 1.47
CA GLY A 86 -0.95 -2.47 2.20
C GLY A 86 -1.46 -2.56 3.65
N VAL A 87 -1.93 -3.72 4.12
CA VAL A 87 -2.40 -3.88 5.51
C VAL A 87 -1.20 -3.98 6.45
N ALA A 88 -0.64 -2.83 6.80
CA ALA A 88 0.64 -2.71 7.49
C ALA A 88 0.55 -1.88 8.79
N ASN A 89 1.52 -2.06 9.68
CA ASN A 89 1.69 -1.22 10.88
C ASN A 89 2.09 0.21 10.51
N ARG A 90 2.84 0.36 9.43
CA ARG A 90 3.26 1.64 8.86
C ARG A 90 3.09 1.62 7.36
N ILE A 91 2.58 2.71 6.81
CA ILE A 91 2.52 2.96 5.37
C ILE A 91 3.40 4.17 5.09
N LEU A 92 4.40 3.99 4.25
CA LEU A 92 5.30 5.03 3.77
C LEU A 92 5.01 5.27 2.30
N MET A 93 5.23 6.49 1.83
CA MET A 93 5.08 6.82 0.41
C MET A 93 6.28 7.59 -0.09
N LEU A 94 6.72 7.33 -1.32
CA LEU A 94 7.59 8.27 -2.02
C LEU A 94 6.84 9.57 -2.28
N GLU A 95 7.56 10.67 -2.31
CA GLU A 95 7.03 12.04 -2.36
C GLU A 95 6.06 12.27 -3.54
N ASN A 96 6.33 11.64 -4.69
CA ASN A 96 5.52 11.76 -5.91
C ASN A 96 4.64 10.53 -6.19
N ALA A 97 4.57 9.58 -5.26
CA ALA A 97 3.68 8.43 -5.37
C ALA A 97 2.22 8.84 -5.15
N VAL A 98 1.31 8.03 -5.67
CA VAL A 98 -0.13 8.18 -5.47
C VAL A 98 -0.71 6.91 -4.84
N TYR A 99 -1.73 7.07 -3.99
CA TYR A 99 -2.41 5.94 -3.38
C TYR A 99 -3.92 6.19 -3.40
N SER A 100 -4.67 5.35 -4.09
CA SER A 100 -6.10 5.55 -4.32
C SER A 100 -6.88 4.24 -4.42
N VAL A 101 -8.20 4.32 -4.25
CA VAL A 101 -9.10 3.16 -4.40
C VAL A 101 -9.43 2.84 -5.85
N LEU A 102 -9.42 3.85 -6.73
CA LEU A 102 -9.68 3.75 -8.17
C LEU A 102 -9.05 4.93 -8.90
N SER A 103 -9.04 4.87 -10.25
CA SER A 103 -8.54 5.98 -11.05
C SER A 103 -9.46 7.21 -10.98
N PRO A 104 -8.95 8.42 -11.20
CA PRO A 104 -9.77 9.64 -11.27
C PRO A 104 -10.88 9.58 -12.33
N GLU A 105 -10.61 8.97 -13.47
CA GLU A 105 -11.60 8.74 -14.53
C GLU A 105 -12.72 7.80 -14.04
N GLY A 106 -12.35 6.74 -13.33
CA GLY A 106 -13.31 5.81 -12.71
C GLY A 106 -14.17 6.50 -11.67
N PHE A 107 -13.58 7.31 -10.80
CA PHE A 107 -14.27 8.12 -9.80
C PHE A 107 -15.27 9.09 -10.45
N ALA A 108 -14.83 9.85 -11.45
CA ALA A 108 -15.67 10.79 -12.19
C ALA A 108 -16.84 10.09 -12.90
N SER A 109 -16.56 8.93 -13.52
CA SER A 109 -17.59 8.12 -14.18
C SER A 109 -18.65 7.60 -13.21
N ILE A 110 -18.26 7.19 -12.01
CA ILE A 110 -19.21 6.67 -11.00
C ILE A 110 -20.05 7.80 -10.43
N LEU A 111 -19.46 8.91 -10.01
CA LEU A 111 -20.18 9.99 -9.34
C LEU A 111 -20.94 10.90 -10.29
N TRP A 112 -20.32 11.24 -11.43
CA TRP A 112 -20.87 12.28 -12.32
C TRP A 112 -21.31 11.75 -13.68
N LYS A 113 -21.08 10.45 -13.96
CA LYS A 113 -21.32 9.82 -15.26
C LYS A 113 -20.53 10.47 -16.41
N ASP A 114 -19.41 11.10 -16.08
CA ASP A 114 -18.57 11.85 -17.01
C ASP A 114 -17.09 11.69 -16.65
N SER A 115 -16.39 10.83 -17.39
CA SER A 115 -14.95 10.57 -17.19
C SER A 115 -14.04 11.74 -17.54
N SER A 116 -14.53 12.72 -18.34
CA SER A 116 -13.74 13.90 -18.71
C SER A 116 -13.46 14.83 -17.54
N ARG A 117 -14.20 14.69 -16.42
CA ARG A 117 -14.00 15.44 -15.18
C ARG A 117 -12.92 14.84 -14.26
N SER A 118 -12.01 14.04 -14.80
CA SER A 118 -10.94 13.40 -14.01
C SER A 118 -10.04 14.38 -13.26
N GLY A 119 -9.79 15.58 -13.81
CA GLY A 119 -9.05 16.63 -13.11
C GLY A 119 -9.72 17.09 -11.81
N GLU A 120 -11.05 17.33 -11.84
CA GLU A 120 -11.83 17.67 -10.65
C GLU A 120 -11.87 16.49 -9.66
N ALA A 121 -11.94 15.27 -10.18
CA ALA A 121 -11.87 14.05 -9.37
C ALA A 121 -10.56 13.96 -8.59
N CYS A 122 -9.41 14.24 -9.22
CA CYS A 122 -8.10 14.25 -8.55
C CYS A 122 -8.08 15.19 -7.33
N GLU A 123 -8.64 16.40 -7.47
CA GLU A 123 -8.69 17.39 -6.38
C GLU A 123 -9.52 16.91 -5.18
N ILE A 124 -10.59 16.16 -5.45
CA ILE A 124 -11.49 15.64 -4.41
C ILE A 124 -10.92 14.39 -3.75
N MET A 125 -10.29 13.52 -4.51
CA MET A 125 -9.81 12.21 -4.04
C MET A 125 -8.66 12.30 -3.05
N LYS A 126 -7.90 13.39 -3.05
CA LYS A 126 -6.78 13.57 -2.10
C LYS A 126 -5.81 12.39 -2.09
N LEU A 127 -5.30 12.02 -3.28
CA LEU A 127 -4.53 10.80 -3.50
C LEU A 127 -3.00 10.96 -3.41
N THR A 128 -2.51 12.19 -3.17
CA THR A 128 -1.08 12.46 -3.07
C THR A 128 -0.50 12.07 -1.71
N ALA A 129 0.81 11.85 -1.65
CA ALA A 129 1.50 11.54 -0.41
C ALA A 129 1.26 12.59 0.68
N GLN A 130 1.24 13.87 0.29
CA GLN A 130 1.03 15.01 1.18
C GLN A 130 -0.38 15.04 1.77
N ASP A 131 -1.40 14.78 0.94
CA ASP A 131 -2.79 14.71 1.40
C ASP A 131 -2.98 13.55 2.38
N LEU A 132 -2.52 12.36 2.01
CA LEU A 132 -2.67 11.15 2.82
C LEU A 132 -1.87 11.19 4.13
N TYR A 133 -0.74 11.89 4.14
CA TYR A 133 0.01 12.15 5.37
C TYR A 133 -0.77 13.09 6.30
N LYS A 134 -1.34 14.17 5.74
CA LYS A 134 -2.18 15.11 6.49
C LYS A 134 -3.42 14.44 7.09
N ASP A 135 -4.00 13.48 6.35
CA ASP A 135 -5.17 12.72 6.79
C ASP A 135 -4.81 11.56 7.76
N GLY A 136 -3.51 11.34 8.01
CA GLY A 136 -3.03 10.31 8.96
C GLY A 136 -3.14 8.89 8.42
N ILE A 137 -3.25 8.72 7.12
CA ILE A 137 -3.25 7.40 6.44
C ILE A 137 -1.82 6.90 6.24
N VAL A 138 -0.91 7.82 5.89
CA VAL A 138 0.51 7.58 5.69
C VAL A 138 1.30 8.14 6.87
N GLU A 139 2.23 7.36 7.42
CA GLU A 139 3.05 7.76 8.57
C GLU A 139 4.29 8.56 8.17
N GLU A 140 4.76 8.41 6.94
CA GLU A 140 5.98 9.09 6.52
C GLU A 140 6.06 9.24 5.01
N ILE A 141 6.49 10.43 4.56
CA ILE A 141 6.80 10.72 3.16
C ILE A 141 8.31 10.61 2.99
N ILE A 142 8.76 9.83 2.02
CA ILE A 142 10.16 9.64 1.68
C ILE A 142 10.51 10.62 0.56
N PRO A 143 11.41 11.59 0.81
CA PRO A 143 11.78 12.58 -0.19
C PRO A 143 12.44 11.93 -1.41
N GLU A 144 12.11 12.43 -2.57
CA GLU A 144 12.72 12.02 -3.82
C GLU A 144 13.76 13.05 -4.29
N PRO A 145 14.83 12.61 -4.96
CA PRO A 145 15.81 13.53 -5.52
C PRO A 145 15.19 14.37 -6.65
N VAL A 146 15.67 15.59 -6.81
CA VAL A 146 15.26 16.47 -7.91
C VAL A 146 15.44 15.77 -9.26
N GLY A 147 14.38 15.72 -10.04
CA GLY A 147 14.34 15.03 -11.33
C GLY A 147 13.91 13.56 -11.25
N GLY A 148 13.47 13.09 -10.08
CA GLY A 148 12.84 11.78 -9.85
C GLY A 148 13.79 10.68 -9.36
N ALA A 149 13.19 9.64 -8.82
CA ALA A 149 13.86 8.50 -8.22
C ALA A 149 14.93 7.85 -9.12
N GLN A 150 14.68 7.80 -10.42
CA GLN A 150 15.55 7.16 -11.42
C GLN A 150 16.86 7.91 -11.67
N ARG A 151 16.98 9.18 -11.28
CA ARG A 151 18.16 9.99 -11.56
C ARG A 151 19.25 9.91 -10.49
N ALA A 152 18.86 9.67 -9.25
CA ALA A 152 19.80 9.65 -8.11
C ALA A 152 19.46 8.53 -7.12
N HIS A 153 19.57 7.28 -7.59
CA HIS A 153 19.24 6.09 -6.80
C HIS A 153 19.89 6.05 -5.40
N GLY A 154 21.17 6.49 -5.30
CA GLY A 154 21.88 6.47 -4.03
C GLY A 154 21.24 7.37 -2.96
N VAL A 155 20.73 8.55 -3.37
CA VAL A 155 20.03 9.47 -2.48
C VAL A 155 18.71 8.86 -2.03
N LEU A 156 17.91 8.35 -2.99
CA LEU A 156 16.64 7.72 -2.69
C LEU A 156 16.81 6.51 -1.76
N PHE A 157 17.77 5.64 -2.04
CA PHE A 157 18.02 4.46 -1.20
C PHE A 157 18.48 4.84 0.20
N GLY A 158 19.26 5.92 0.33
CA GLY A 158 19.63 6.47 1.65
C GLY A 158 18.42 6.94 2.44
N ASN A 159 17.55 7.73 1.82
CA ASN A 159 16.32 8.22 2.45
C ASN A 159 15.38 7.06 2.84
N LEU A 160 15.24 6.08 1.96
CA LEU A 160 14.40 4.89 2.19
C LEU A 160 14.97 4.02 3.34
N ASP A 161 16.29 3.75 3.35
CA ASP A 161 16.92 2.95 4.41
C ASP A 161 16.78 3.63 5.78
N GLU A 162 16.96 4.94 5.84
CA GLU A 162 16.81 5.72 7.07
C GLU A 162 15.35 5.67 7.58
N ALA A 163 14.37 5.88 6.70
CA ALA A 163 12.96 5.79 7.03
C ALA A 163 12.58 4.39 7.53
N LEU A 164 12.96 3.34 6.81
CA LEU A 164 12.69 1.96 7.19
C LEU A 164 13.29 1.61 8.55
N ARG A 165 14.56 1.97 8.80
CA ARG A 165 15.22 1.73 10.10
C ARG A 165 14.53 2.48 11.23
N ARG A 166 14.11 3.72 11.01
CA ARG A 166 13.36 4.50 12.00
C ARG A 166 12.05 3.82 12.37
N GLN A 167 11.27 3.42 11.38
CA GLN A 167 9.99 2.77 11.60
C GLN A 167 10.13 1.38 12.21
N LEU A 168 11.08 0.56 11.78
CA LEU A 168 11.35 -0.74 12.38
C LEU A 168 11.71 -0.61 13.87
N ARG A 169 12.63 0.30 14.22
CA ARG A 169 12.98 0.54 15.64
C ARG A 169 11.79 0.93 16.50
N SER A 170 10.81 1.64 15.94
CA SER A 170 9.58 1.97 16.67
C SER A 170 8.70 0.76 16.93
N LEU A 171 8.65 -0.18 15.99
CA LEU A 171 7.83 -1.39 16.05
C LEU A 171 8.48 -2.52 16.87
N ASP A 172 9.81 -2.60 16.91
CA ASP A 172 10.56 -3.62 17.66
C ASP A 172 10.29 -3.59 19.18
N ARG A 173 9.72 -2.50 19.68
CA ARG A 173 9.31 -2.37 21.09
C ARG A 173 8.00 -3.07 21.42
N MET A 174 7.28 -3.54 20.40
CA MET A 174 5.97 -4.17 20.51
C MET A 174 6.09 -5.69 20.39
N ASN A 175 5.36 -6.41 21.24
CA ASN A 175 5.21 -7.84 21.03
C ASN A 175 4.19 -8.14 19.90
N GLY A 176 4.13 -9.41 19.47
CA GLY A 176 3.31 -9.80 18.33
C GLY A 176 1.81 -9.46 18.48
N ARG A 177 1.25 -9.61 19.68
CA ARG A 177 -0.15 -9.22 19.94
C ARG A 177 -0.36 -7.71 19.83
N GLN A 178 0.57 -6.94 20.36
CA GLN A 178 0.53 -5.48 20.26
C GLN A 178 0.66 -4.99 18.80
N LEU A 179 1.48 -5.66 17.98
CA LEU A 179 1.61 -5.34 16.56
C LEU A 179 0.30 -5.59 15.80
N ALA A 180 -0.36 -6.72 16.03
CA ALA A 180 -1.64 -7.03 15.41
C ALA A 180 -2.73 -6.04 15.86
N GLU A 181 -2.81 -5.74 17.16
CA GLU A 181 -3.77 -4.78 17.71
C GLU A 181 -3.53 -3.36 17.19
N GLN A 182 -2.28 -2.89 17.15
CA GLN A 182 -1.94 -1.57 16.61
C GLN A 182 -2.36 -1.43 15.14
N ARG A 183 -2.16 -2.47 14.34
CA ARG A 183 -2.60 -2.52 12.95
C ARG A 183 -4.12 -2.46 12.85
N TYR A 184 -4.82 -3.25 13.64
CA TYR A 184 -6.28 -3.22 13.70
C TYR A 184 -6.81 -1.83 14.04
N GLN A 185 -6.30 -1.22 15.10
CA GLN A 185 -6.73 0.12 15.53
C GLN A 185 -6.44 1.19 14.49
N LYS A 186 -5.27 1.13 13.83
CA LYS A 186 -4.94 2.04 12.72
C LYS A 186 -6.03 2.02 11.65
N PHE A 187 -6.38 0.84 11.13
CA PHE A 187 -7.37 0.73 10.06
C PHE A 187 -8.79 1.06 10.53
N ARG A 188 -9.10 0.83 11.80
CA ARG A 188 -10.39 1.22 12.38
C ARG A 188 -10.58 2.74 12.47
N GLN A 189 -9.50 3.48 12.66
CA GLN A 189 -9.53 4.94 12.78
C GLN A 189 -9.60 5.65 11.42
N ILE A 190 -9.22 4.97 10.32
CA ILE A 190 -9.33 5.55 8.98
C ILE A 190 -10.81 5.74 8.63
N GLY A 191 -11.18 6.98 8.29
CA GLY A 191 -12.56 7.34 7.96
C GLY A 191 -13.45 7.67 9.16
N GLU A 192 -12.96 7.61 10.38
CA GLU A 192 -13.68 8.18 11.53
C GLU A 192 -13.74 9.70 11.37
N MET A 193 -14.96 10.23 11.32
CA MET A 193 -15.14 11.68 11.31
C MET A 193 -14.57 12.26 12.61
N ARG A 194 -13.50 13.04 12.50
CA ARG A 194 -13.05 13.85 13.64
C ARG A 194 -14.19 14.80 13.98
N LYS A 195 -14.78 14.62 15.16
CA LYS A 195 -15.68 15.63 15.72
C LYS A 195 -14.86 16.91 15.82
N ALA A 196 -15.27 17.93 15.07
CA ALA A 196 -14.69 19.25 15.11
C ALA A 196 -14.92 19.88 16.51
#